data_7c683978c9723122c9bc3fa747e9ccda
#
_entry.id   7c683978c9723122c9bc3fa747e9ccda
#
_cell.length_a   1.000
_cell.length_b   1.000
_cell.length_c   1.000
_cell.angle_alpha   90.00
_cell.angle_beta   90.00
_cell.angle_gamma   90.00
#
_symmetry.space_group_name_H-M   'P 1'
#
loop_
_entity.id
_entity.type
_entity.pdbx_description
1 polymer ?
#
loop_
_entity_poly.entity_id
_entity_poly.type
_entity_poly.pdbx_seq_one_letter_code
_entity_poly.pdbx_strand_id
1 'polypeptide(L)'
;MRTEEKSLLLKHQTLSKLIAIVLIIFSLCINYYAIKRAISNYQHLQQKEGVVDMWYSTSMKTTKACLKIEGDTTIYSTSRPGWWMTLQYDGKKGEKVIFYTLNNEHNATTEQTNHYFGLSEINNPRSSFWIFLDIVFYTYKKVFIFFLLSVIGLVLFNGSVVKDRIIRFTSVALGILFILFWGIASIS
;
A
#
# COMPACT_ATOMS: atom_id res chain seq x y z
N MET A 1 -18.70 28.48 39.27
CA MET A 1 -17.46 27.84 38.86
C MET A 1 -17.63 26.35 38.50
N ARG A 2 -18.16 25.49 39.37
CA ARG A 2 -18.25 24.01 39.09
C ARG A 2 -19.19 23.61 37.94
N THR A 3 -20.19 24.37 37.58
CA THR A 3 -21.15 24.12 36.50
C THR A 3 -20.62 24.51 35.14
N GLU A 4 -19.87 25.59 35.04
CA GLU A 4 -19.25 26.03 33.76
C GLU A 4 -18.12 25.12 33.34
N GLU A 5 -17.30 24.65 34.26
CA GLU A 5 -16.23 23.68 34.00
C GLU A 5 -16.77 22.34 33.44
N LYS A 6 -17.88 21.84 34.03
CA LYS A 6 -18.56 20.64 33.53
C LYS A 6 -19.15 20.82 32.13
N SER A 7 -19.68 22.01 31.81
CA SER A 7 -20.24 22.29 30.49
C SER A 7 -19.15 22.37 29.40
N LEU A 8 -18.00 22.95 29.72
CA LEU A 8 -16.83 23.01 28.85
C LEU A 8 -16.25 21.61 28.57
N LEU A 9 -16.10 20.78 29.60
CA LEU A 9 -15.62 19.40 29.46
C LEU A 9 -16.56 18.54 28.57
N LEU A 10 -17.89 18.68 28.76
CA LEU A 10 -18.90 18.02 27.94
C LEU A 10 -18.83 18.48 26.48
N LYS A 11 -18.64 19.76 26.23
CA LYS A 11 -18.51 20.35 24.89
C LYS A 11 -17.24 19.82 24.16
N HIS A 12 -16.12 19.76 24.86
CA HIS A 12 -14.88 19.19 24.32
C HIS A 12 -15.01 17.69 24.02
N GLN A 13 -15.69 16.93 24.85
CA GLN A 13 -15.94 15.51 24.64
C GLN A 13 -16.85 15.27 23.44
N THR A 14 -17.87 16.07 23.24
CA THR A 14 -18.78 15.97 22.09
C THR A 14 -18.04 16.31 20.78
N LEU A 15 -17.23 17.37 20.78
CA LEU A 15 -16.41 17.75 19.64
C LEU A 15 -15.41 16.66 19.26
N SER A 16 -14.73 16.09 20.24
CA SER A 16 -13.78 14.98 20.01
C SER A 16 -14.46 13.76 19.39
N LYS A 17 -15.66 13.40 19.82
CA LYS A 17 -16.47 12.32 19.23
C LYS A 17 -16.80 12.60 17.77
N LEU A 18 -17.20 13.81 17.46
CA LEU A 18 -17.61 14.22 16.12
C LEU A 18 -16.40 14.17 15.15
N ILE A 19 -15.27 14.69 15.58
CA ILE A 19 -14.01 14.62 14.83
C ILE A 19 -13.61 13.17 14.59
N ALA A 20 -13.68 12.30 15.61
CA ALA A 20 -13.35 10.90 15.50
C ALA A 20 -14.23 10.18 14.46
N ILE A 21 -15.54 10.41 14.48
CA ILE A 21 -16.47 9.82 13.51
C ILE A 21 -16.15 10.28 12.09
N VAL A 22 -15.91 11.58 11.88
CA VAL A 22 -15.54 12.12 10.57
C VAL A 22 -14.25 11.48 10.04
N LEU A 23 -13.22 11.37 10.89
CA LEU A 23 -11.95 10.74 10.50
C LEU A 23 -12.13 9.26 10.12
N ILE A 24 -12.95 8.52 10.86
CA ILE A 24 -13.23 7.11 10.58
C ILE A 24 -13.96 6.96 9.24
N ILE A 25 -15.02 7.74 9.02
CA ILE A 25 -15.79 7.70 7.76
C ILE A 25 -14.88 8.05 6.58
N PHE A 26 -14.11 9.13 6.69
CA PHE A 26 -13.18 9.56 5.65
C PHE A 26 -12.16 8.48 5.31
N SER A 27 -11.61 7.83 6.33
CA SER A 27 -10.68 6.72 6.15
C SER A 27 -11.34 5.51 5.47
N LEU A 28 -12.55 5.14 5.85
CA LEU A 28 -13.28 4.05 5.20
C LEU A 28 -13.52 4.33 3.72
N CYS A 29 -13.90 5.58 3.37
CA CYS A 29 -14.07 5.99 1.98
C CYS A 29 -12.77 5.87 1.17
N ILE A 30 -11.64 6.32 1.73
CA ILE A 30 -10.34 6.22 1.06
C ILE A 30 -9.91 4.77 0.88
N ASN A 31 -10.06 3.94 1.90
CA ASN A 31 -9.74 2.52 1.81
C ASN A 31 -10.59 1.81 0.76
N TYR A 32 -11.90 2.10 0.72
CA TYR A 32 -12.79 1.58 -0.34
C TYR A 32 -12.30 1.99 -1.73
N TYR A 33 -11.97 3.27 -1.92
CA TYR A 33 -11.43 3.77 -3.18
C TYR A 33 -10.11 3.09 -3.57
N ALA A 34 -9.20 2.92 -2.61
CA ALA A 34 -7.91 2.26 -2.85
C ALA A 34 -8.09 0.79 -3.25
N ILE A 35 -8.97 0.04 -2.56
CA ILE A 35 -9.29 -1.35 -2.91
C ILE A 35 -9.92 -1.43 -4.31
N LYS A 36 -10.90 -0.59 -4.61
CA LYS A 36 -11.54 -0.53 -5.93
C LYS A 36 -10.51 -0.25 -7.03
N ARG A 37 -9.59 0.67 -6.79
CA ARG A 37 -8.50 0.98 -7.72
C ARG A 37 -7.51 -0.18 -7.88
N ALA A 38 -7.17 -0.88 -6.79
CA ALA A 38 -6.31 -2.06 -6.86
C ALA A 38 -6.95 -3.18 -7.68
N ILE A 39 -8.24 -3.44 -7.49
CA ILE A 39 -9.00 -4.42 -8.27
C ILE A 39 -9.03 -4.02 -9.75
N SER A 40 -9.33 -2.76 -10.04
CA SER A 40 -9.32 -2.25 -11.42
C SER A 40 -7.95 -2.40 -12.07
N ASN A 41 -6.87 -2.02 -11.37
CA ASN A 41 -5.51 -2.20 -11.87
C ASN A 41 -5.20 -3.67 -12.16
N TYR A 42 -5.62 -4.58 -11.28
CA TYR A 42 -5.42 -6.01 -11.47
C TYR A 42 -6.13 -6.54 -12.74
N GLN A 43 -7.34 -6.07 -13.01
CA GLN A 43 -8.11 -6.47 -14.20
C GLN A 43 -7.51 -5.96 -15.52
N HIS A 44 -6.73 -4.87 -15.47
CA HIS A 44 -6.12 -4.25 -16.64
C HIS A 44 -4.62 -4.57 -16.77
N LEU A 45 -4.16 -5.63 -16.10
CA LEU A 45 -2.80 -6.10 -16.26
C LEU A 45 -2.58 -6.69 -17.64
N GLN A 46 -1.48 -6.30 -18.25
CA GLN A 46 -0.96 -6.92 -19.47
C GLN A 46 0.24 -7.79 -19.13
N GLN A 47 0.17 -9.05 -19.51
CA GLN A 47 1.28 -9.96 -19.41
C GLN A 47 2.29 -9.64 -20.51
N LYS A 48 3.55 -9.61 -20.14
CA LYS A 48 4.70 -9.49 -21.05
C LYS A 48 5.69 -10.60 -20.78
N GLU A 49 6.36 -11.02 -21.83
CA GLU A 49 7.40 -12.05 -21.80
C GLU A 49 8.64 -11.53 -22.50
N GLY A 50 9.79 -12.01 -22.10
CA GLY A 50 11.03 -11.64 -22.76
C GLY A 50 12.24 -12.27 -22.10
N VAL A 51 13.42 -12.04 -22.71
CA VAL A 51 14.72 -12.45 -22.17
C VAL A 51 15.31 -11.27 -21.41
N VAL A 52 15.80 -11.52 -20.21
CA VAL A 52 16.41 -10.49 -19.36
C VAL A 52 17.77 -10.06 -19.96
N ASP A 53 17.87 -8.81 -20.38
CA ASP A 53 19.15 -8.18 -20.73
C ASP A 53 19.88 -7.73 -19.47
N MET A 54 19.16 -7.05 -18.56
CA MET A 54 19.71 -6.54 -17.31
C MET A 54 18.64 -6.48 -16.23
N TRP A 55 18.99 -6.94 -15.03
CA TRP A 55 18.23 -6.71 -13.81
C TRP A 55 19.18 -6.21 -12.73
N TYR A 56 18.79 -5.17 -12.03
CA TYR A 56 19.55 -4.65 -10.90
C TYR A 56 18.61 -4.02 -9.85
N SER A 57 19.02 -4.10 -8.60
CA SER A 57 18.34 -3.44 -7.49
C SER A 57 19.24 -2.39 -6.86
N THR A 58 18.68 -1.25 -6.55
CA THR A 58 19.35 -0.19 -5.80
C THR A 58 18.72 -0.10 -4.43
N SER A 59 19.51 -0.34 -3.38
CA SER A 59 19.09 -0.17 -1.99
C SER A 59 19.44 1.24 -1.54
N MET A 60 18.43 2.11 -1.55
CA MET A 60 18.43 3.37 -0.81
C MET A 60 17.30 3.30 0.22
N LYS A 61 16.68 4.41 0.61
CA LYS A 61 15.52 4.40 1.53
C LYS A 61 14.35 3.51 1.07
N THR A 62 14.24 3.22 -0.23
CA THR A 62 13.34 2.23 -0.82
C THR A 62 14.11 1.42 -1.84
N THR A 63 13.99 0.10 -1.80
CA THR A 63 14.60 -0.76 -2.81
C THR A 63 13.87 -0.59 -4.14
N LYS A 64 14.58 -0.08 -5.12
CA LYS A 64 14.09 0.04 -6.50
C LYS A 64 14.78 -1.03 -7.33
N ALA A 65 14.02 -1.90 -7.96
CA ALA A 65 14.53 -2.85 -8.94
C ALA A 65 14.17 -2.39 -10.35
N CYS A 66 15.13 -2.53 -11.25
CA CYS A 66 14.99 -2.20 -12.66
C CYS A 66 15.21 -3.45 -13.49
N LEU A 67 14.36 -3.64 -14.49
CA LEU A 67 14.37 -4.74 -15.43
C LEU A 67 14.45 -4.18 -16.85
N LYS A 68 15.38 -4.69 -17.65
CA LYS A 68 15.49 -4.44 -19.08
C LYS A 68 15.38 -5.77 -19.82
N ILE A 69 14.59 -5.78 -20.88
CA ILE A 69 14.35 -6.95 -21.73
C ILE A 69 15.12 -6.77 -23.03
N GLU A 70 15.69 -7.86 -23.56
CA GLU A 70 16.40 -7.86 -24.83
C GLU A 70 15.46 -7.42 -25.96
N GLY A 71 15.93 -6.48 -26.78
CA GLY A 71 15.14 -5.93 -27.88
C GLY A 71 14.07 -4.90 -27.48
N ASP A 72 13.85 -4.65 -26.18
CA ASP A 72 12.96 -3.61 -25.70
C ASP A 72 13.75 -2.39 -25.22
N THR A 73 13.41 -1.21 -25.72
CA THR A 73 14.03 0.06 -25.28
C THR A 73 13.52 0.53 -23.92
N THR A 74 12.45 -0.07 -23.44
CA THR A 74 11.78 0.32 -22.18
C THR A 74 12.53 -0.25 -20.98
N ILE A 75 12.78 0.60 -19.99
CA ILE A 75 13.27 0.16 -18.67
C ILE A 75 12.06 0.06 -17.73
N TYR A 76 11.78 -1.16 -17.31
CA TYR A 76 10.74 -1.43 -16.33
C TYR A 76 11.28 -1.28 -14.91
N SER A 77 10.51 -0.69 -14.00
CA SER A 77 10.96 -0.52 -12.62
C SER A 77 9.87 -0.90 -11.64
N THR A 78 10.27 -1.44 -10.49
CA THR A 78 9.39 -1.63 -9.34
C THR A 78 10.03 -1.04 -8.10
N SER A 79 9.23 -0.59 -7.16
CA SER A 79 9.72 -0.04 -5.88
C SER A 79 8.93 -0.69 -4.76
N ARG A 80 9.64 -1.39 -3.88
CA ARG A 80 9.04 -2.18 -2.81
C ARG A 80 9.85 -2.09 -1.53
N PRO A 81 9.25 -2.42 -0.38
CA PRO A 81 10.00 -2.64 0.85
C PRO A 81 11.07 -3.72 0.65
N GLY A 82 12.26 -3.55 1.26
CA GLY A 82 13.39 -4.47 1.06
C GLY A 82 13.07 -5.92 1.40
N TRP A 83 12.37 -6.14 2.52
CA TRP A 83 11.91 -7.48 2.91
C TRP A 83 10.95 -8.12 1.89
N TRP A 84 10.15 -7.32 1.17
CA TRP A 84 9.28 -7.80 0.11
C TRP A 84 10.06 -8.15 -1.15
N MET A 85 11.16 -7.41 -1.41
CA MET A 85 12.05 -7.71 -2.53
C MET A 85 12.74 -9.05 -2.38
N THR A 86 13.10 -9.47 -1.15
CA THR A 86 13.71 -10.79 -0.90
C THR A 86 12.78 -11.96 -1.23
N LEU A 87 11.47 -11.73 -1.30
CA LEU A 87 10.48 -12.72 -1.71
C LEU A 87 10.20 -12.68 -3.23
N GLN A 88 10.84 -11.80 -3.95
CA GLN A 88 10.67 -11.69 -5.40
C GLN A 88 11.78 -12.44 -6.13
N TYR A 89 11.46 -12.81 -7.35
CA TYR A 89 12.41 -13.41 -8.25
C TYR A 89 13.39 -12.34 -8.77
N ASP A 90 14.66 -12.64 -8.71
CA ASP A 90 15.75 -11.83 -9.25
C ASP A 90 16.01 -12.29 -10.67
N GLY A 91 15.68 -11.46 -11.66
CA GLY A 91 15.89 -11.80 -13.05
C GLY A 91 17.38 -11.95 -13.37
N LYS A 92 17.82 -13.14 -13.81
CA LYS A 92 19.18 -13.35 -14.26
C LYS A 92 19.30 -13.09 -15.75
N LYS A 93 20.43 -12.50 -16.17
CA LYS A 93 20.67 -12.22 -17.59
C LYS A 93 20.58 -13.49 -18.44
N GLY A 94 19.87 -13.39 -19.57
CA GLY A 94 19.63 -14.50 -20.50
C GLY A 94 18.48 -15.41 -20.14
N GLU A 95 17.83 -15.22 -18.98
CA GLU A 95 16.66 -16.01 -18.59
C GLU A 95 15.38 -15.50 -19.24
N LYS A 96 14.50 -16.43 -19.62
CA LYS A 96 13.15 -16.11 -20.07
C LYS A 96 12.24 -15.87 -18.89
N VAL A 97 11.67 -14.68 -18.82
CA VAL A 97 10.82 -14.25 -17.73
C VAL A 97 9.45 -13.83 -18.24
N ILE A 98 8.50 -13.88 -17.30
CA ILE A 98 7.16 -13.36 -17.42
C ILE A 98 6.94 -12.28 -16.35
N PHE A 99 6.30 -11.20 -16.71
CA PHE A 99 5.95 -10.11 -15.82
C PHE A 99 4.70 -9.39 -16.31
N TYR A 100 4.14 -8.54 -15.48
CA TYR A 100 2.89 -7.83 -15.77
C TYR A 100 3.11 -6.33 -15.70
N THR A 101 2.46 -5.60 -16.61
CA THR A 101 2.46 -4.13 -16.63
C THR A 101 1.03 -3.61 -16.64
N LEU A 102 0.82 -2.39 -16.18
CA LEU A 102 -0.47 -1.73 -16.35
C LEU A 102 -0.57 -1.16 -17.77
N ASN A 103 -1.70 -1.42 -18.43
CA ASN A 103 -2.02 -0.75 -19.70
C ASN A 103 -2.47 0.69 -19.39
N ASN A 104 -1.60 1.65 -19.64
CA ASN A 104 -1.87 3.06 -19.38
C ASN A 104 -2.18 3.82 -20.67
N GLU A 105 -3.16 3.38 -21.44
CA GLU A 105 -3.65 4.19 -22.56
C GLU A 105 -4.31 5.51 -22.09
N HIS A 106 -4.67 5.63 -20.80
CA HIS A 106 -5.40 6.80 -20.30
C HIS A 106 -4.65 7.70 -19.30
N ASN A 107 -3.46 7.34 -18.85
CA ASN A 107 -2.71 8.16 -17.87
C ASN A 107 -1.21 8.10 -18.15
N ALA A 108 -0.80 8.72 -19.22
CA ALA A 108 0.60 8.83 -19.63
C ALA A 108 1.40 9.81 -18.75
N THR A 109 1.58 9.48 -17.47
CA THR A 109 2.74 9.97 -16.76
C THR A 109 3.85 8.93 -16.94
N THR A 110 4.96 9.34 -17.50
CA THR A 110 6.10 8.52 -17.94
C THR A 110 6.59 7.50 -16.88
N GLU A 111 6.38 7.77 -15.60
CA GLU A 111 6.77 6.89 -14.50
C GLU A 111 5.81 5.70 -14.26
N GLN A 112 4.54 5.80 -14.66
CA GLN A 112 3.54 4.74 -14.43
C GLN A 112 3.56 3.67 -15.52
N THR A 113 3.95 4.02 -16.74
CA THR A 113 3.98 3.11 -17.88
C THR A 113 5.03 2.01 -17.75
N ASN A 114 6.05 2.24 -16.94
CA ASN A 114 7.18 1.35 -16.81
C ASN A 114 7.21 0.55 -15.51
N HIS A 115 6.10 0.53 -14.74
CA HIS A 115 6.04 -0.26 -13.52
C HIS A 115 5.70 -1.72 -13.84
N TYR A 116 6.50 -2.65 -13.29
CA TYR A 116 6.23 -4.08 -13.44
C TYR A 116 5.81 -4.75 -12.15
N PHE A 117 5.07 -5.85 -12.27
CA PHE A 117 4.55 -6.67 -11.19
C PHE A 117 4.84 -8.14 -11.47
N GLY A 118 4.99 -8.92 -10.41
CA GLY A 118 4.97 -10.38 -10.48
C GLY A 118 6.02 -11.00 -11.38
N LEU A 119 7.26 -10.44 -11.42
CA LEU A 119 8.36 -11.04 -12.18
C LEU A 119 8.60 -12.49 -11.73
N SER A 120 8.70 -13.40 -12.68
CA SER A 120 8.95 -14.83 -12.45
C SER A 120 9.54 -15.50 -13.69
N GLU A 121 10.10 -16.69 -13.51
CA GLU A 121 10.47 -17.54 -14.63
C GLU A 121 9.23 -17.98 -15.41
N ILE A 122 9.38 -18.17 -16.72
CA ILE A 122 8.28 -18.59 -17.59
C ILE A 122 7.75 -19.98 -17.21
N ASN A 123 8.64 -20.86 -16.71
CA ASN A 123 8.30 -22.22 -16.31
C ASN A 123 7.71 -22.32 -14.90
N ASN A 124 7.81 -21.24 -14.10
CA ASN A 124 7.30 -21.17 -12.74
C ASN A 124 6.60 -19.82 -12.51
N PRO A 125 5.44 -19.61 -13.14
CA PRO A 125 4.74 -18.33 -13.05
C PRO A 125 4.26 -18.07 -11.63
N ARG A 126 4.36 -16.81 -11.21
CA ARG A 126 3.92 -16.38 -9.89
C ARG A 126 2.41 -16.51 -9.77
N SER A 127 1.92 -16.95 -8.61
CA SER A 127 0.48 -17.09 -8.40
C SER A 127 -0.23 -15.74 -8.44
N SER A 128 -1.47 -15.74 -8.92
CA SER A 128 -2.34 -14.56 -9.02
C SER A 128 -2.50 -13.81 -7.70
N PHE A 129 -2.46 -14.53 -6.57
CA PHE A 129 -2.52 -13.94 -5.24
C PHE A 129 -1.33 -12.99 -4.96
N TRP A 130 -0.10 -13.40 -5.27
CA TRP A 130 1.09 -12.58 -5.07
C TRP A 130 1.12 -11.37 -6.00
N ILE A 131 0.65 -11.54 -7.26
CA ILE A 131 0.53 -10.43 -8.21
C ILE A 131 -0.49 -9.41 -7.70
N PHE A 132 -1.63 -9.89 -7.19
CA PHE A 132 -2.65 -9.01 -6.59
C PHE A 132 -2.11 -8.25 -5.38
N LEU A 133 -1.38 -8.92 -4.48
CA LEU A 133 -0.73 -8.27 -3.35
C LEU A 133 0.27 -7.19 -3.78
N ASP A 134 1.03 -7.43 -4.82
CA ASP A 134 1.95 -6.46 -5.40
C ASP A 134 1.22 -5.18 -5.83
N ILE A 135 0.06 -5.33 -6.47
CA ILE A 135 -0.77 -4.21 -6.91
C ILE A 135 -1.40 -3.48 -5.72
N VAL A 136 -1.86 -4.21 -4.72
CA VAL A 136 -2.37 -3.63 -3.49
C VAL A 136 -1.30 -2.76 -2.84
N PHE A 137 -0.08 -3.26 -2.66
CA PHE A 137 1.03 -2.47 -2.13
C PHE A 137 1.33 -1.23 -2.97
N TYR A 138 1.40 -1.37 -4.28
CA TYR A 138 1.61 -0.25 -5.20
C TYR A 138 0.54 0.83 -5.05
N THR A 139 -0.73 0.42 -4.97
CA THR A 139 -1.87 1.32 -4.86
C THR A 139 -1.89 2.00 -3.50
N TYR A 140 -1.69 1.24 -2.41
CA TYR A 140 -1.73 1.75 -1.04
C TYR A 140 -0.54 2.64 -0.70
N LYS A 141 0.62 2.49 -1.32
CA LYS A 141 1.78 3.37 -1.08
C LYS A 141 1.43 4.85 -1.17
N LYS A 142 0.50 5.22 -2.06
CA LYS A 142 0.07 6.61 -2.27
C LYS A 142 -1.00 7.09 -1.28
N VAL A 143 -1.78 6.18 -0.69
CA VAL A 143 -2.92 6.53 0.17
C VAL A 143 -2.70 6.14 1.63
N PHE A 144 -1.56 5.59 1.93
CA PHE A 144 -1.24 5.01 3.23
C PHE A 144 -1.30 6.02 4.39
N ILE A 145 -0.92 7.28 4.15
CA ILE A 145 -1.00 8.35 5.15
C ILE A 145 -2.43 8.55 5.66
N PHE A 146 -3.43 8.29 4.81
CA PHE A 146 -4.84 8.43 5.18
C PHE A 146 -5.32 7.32 6.11
N PHE A 147 -4.65 6.17 6.10
CA PHE A 147 -4.92 5.12 7.08
C PHE A 147 -4.46 5.53 8.48
N LEU A 148 -3.41 6.34 8.61
CA LEU A 148 -3.01 6.95 9.87
C LEU A 148 -4.13 7.77 10.49
N LEU A 149 -4.90 8.49 9.66
CA LEU A 149 -6.06 9.25 10.12
C LEU A 149 -7.14 8.37 10.73
N SER A 150 -7.34 7.13 10.25
CA SER A 150 -8.28 6.20 10.85
C SER A 150 -7.85 5.74 12.23
N VAL A 151 -6.55 5.49 12.40
CA VAL A 151 -6.00 5.11 13.72
C VAL A 151 -6.16 6.27 14.70
N ILE A 152 -5.86 7.50 14.30
CA ILE A 152 -6.07 8.68 15.11
C ILE A 152 -7.57 8.82 15.47
N GLY A 153 -8.47 8.66 14.50
CA GLY A 153 -9.91 8.66 14.72
C GLY A 153 -10.36 7.61 15.74
N LEU A 154 -9.86 6.37 15.61
CA LEU A 154 -10.17 5.29 16.56
C LEU A 154 -9.63 5.55 17.96
N VAL A 155 -8.43 6.12 18.09
CA VAL A 155 -7.85 6.49 19.39
C VAL A 155 -8.65 7.60 20.06
N LEU A 156 -9.04 8.63 19.31
CA LEU A 156 -9.87 9.73 19.82
C LEU A 156 -11.26 9.23 20.22
N PHE A 157 -11.87 8.37 19.43
CA PHE A 157 -13.17 7.76 19.73
C PHE A 157 -13.09 6.93 21.01
N ASN A 158 -12.06 6.12 21.14
CA ASN A 158 -11.81 5.28 22.31
C ASN A 158 -11.62 6.12 23.60
N GLY A 159 -10.84 7.20 23.51
CA GLY A 159 -10.60 8.11 24.64
C GLY A 159 -11.84 8.87 25.08
N SER A 160 -12.80 9.13 24.17
CA SER A 160 -13.95 9.99 24.43
C SER A 160 -15.26 9.24 24.72
N VAL A 161 -15.42 7.99 24.27
CA VAL A 161 -16.73 7.30 24.27
C VAL A 161 -16.71 5.96 24.97
N VAL A 162 -15.60 5.23 24.89
CA VAL A 162 -15.66 3.81 25.14
C VAL A 162 -15.12 3.42 26.49
N LYS A 163 -16.04 3.01 27.36
CA LYS A 163 -15.69 2.26 28.59
C LYS A 163 -15.44 0.78 28.28
N ASP A 164 -15.75 0.31 27.07
CA ASP A 164 -15.68 -1.09 26.70
C ASP A 164 -14.23 -1.54 26.45
N ARG A 165 -13.83 -2.57 27.17
CA ARG A 165 -12.49 -3.14 27.17
C ARG A 165 -12.12 -3.76 25.82
N ILE A 166 -13.09 -4.37 25.13
CA ILE A 166 -12.90 -5.05 23.86
C ILE A 166 -12.56 -4.05 22.75
N ILE A 167 -13.33 -2.95 22.67
CA ILE A 167 -13.11 -1.93 21.63
C ILE A 167 -11.77 -1.21 21.87
N ARG A 168 -11.38 -0.98 23.13
CA ARG A 168 -10.04 -0.45 23.44
C ARG A 168 -8.93 -1.37 22.95
N PHE A 169 -9.06 -2.66 23.22
CA PHE A 169 -8.06 -3.63 22.80
C PHE A 169 -7.97 -3.73 21.28
N THR A 170 -9.12 -3.78 20.60
CA THR A 170 -9.18 -3.85 19.13
C THR A 170 -8.56 -2.63 18.45
N SER A 171 -8.84 -1.42 18.97
CA SER A 171 -8.26 -0.19 18.37
C SER A 171 -6.76 -0.08 18.63
N VAL A 172 -6.27 -0.51 19.79
CA VAL A 172 -4.84 -0.57 20.07
C VAL A 172 -4.16 -1.62 19.20
N ALA A 173 -4.76 -2.81 19.06
CA ALA A 173 -4.23 -3.87 18.21
C ALA A 173 -4.15 -3.45 16.74
N LEU A 174 -5.20 -2.80 16.20
CA LEU A 174 -5.19 -2.23 14.85
C LEU A 174 -4.12 -1.14 14.70
N GLY A 175 -3.94 -0.28 15.70
CA GLY A 175 -2.90 0.74 15.71
C GLY A 175 -1.50 0.12 15.69
N ILE A 176 -1.26 -0.92 16.48
CA ILE A 176 0.02 -1.64 16.53
C ILE A 176 0.28 -2.33 15.18
N LEU A 177 -0.70 -3.07 14.65
CA LEU A 177 -0.58 -3.71 13.34
C LEU A 177 -0.27 -2.69 12.23
N PHE A 178 -0.90 -1.52 12.31
CA PHE A 178 -0.64 -0.43 11.41
C PHE A 178 0.80 0.09 11.51
N ILE A 179 1.27 0.37 12.73
CA ILE A 179 2.65 0.85 12.96
C ILE A 179 3.67 -0.20 12.52
N LEU A 180 3.41 -1.49 12.78
CA LEU A 180 4.26 -2.57 12.33
C LEU A 180 4.30 -2.65 10.80
N PHE A 181 3.13 -2.62 10.15
CA PHE A 181 3.05 -2.66 8.69
C PHE A 181 3.77 -1.45 8.05
N TRP A 182 3.59 -0.26 8.63
CA TRP A 182 4.24 0.96 8.14
C TRP A 182 5.72 1.02 8.51
N GLY A 183 6.08 0.61 9.71
CA GLY A 183 7.48 0.48 10.13
C GLY A 183 8.25 -0.44 9.20
N ILE A 184 7.69 -1.63 8.91
CA ILE A 184 8.27 -2.59 7.96
C ILE A 184 8.33 -2.00 6.54
N ALA A 185 7.32 -1.24 6.12
CA ALA A 185 7.28 -0.59 4.81
C ALA A 185 8.23 0.63 4.68
N SER A 186 8.64 1.26 5.78
CA SER A 186 9.50 2.44 5.78
C SER A 186 10.97 2.16 6.13
N ILE A 187 11.27 1.00 6.73
CA ILE A 187 12.66 0.59 7.08
C ILE A 187 13.38 -0.02 5.87
N SER A 188 12.70 -0.16 4.76
CA SER A 188 13.24 -0.66 3.50
C SER A 188 13.36 0.51 2.48
#